data_b0bb0459990cbc7cae98398a2ad8ca24
#
_entry.id   b0bb0459990cbc7cae98398a2ad8ca24
#
_cell.length_a   1.000
_cell.length_b   1.000
_cell.length_c   1.000
_cell.angle_alpha   90.00
_cell.angle_beta   90.00
_cell.angle_gamma   90.00
#
_symmetry.space_group_name_H-M   'P 1'
#
loop_
_entity.id
_entity.type
_entity.pdbx_description
1 polymer ?
#
loop_
_entity_poly.entity_id
_entity_poly.type
_entity_poly.pdbx_seq_one_letter_code
_entity_poly.pdbx_strand_id
1 'polypeptide(L)'
;IRYNEGADKKKVVLVDCGVKTNIIRCLLRRDVEVIRVPWNYDFNHLKFDGLFISNGPGDPDTCDAAVQNIRKAMQNPKLPIFGICMGNQLLSKAGGAKIYKLKYGHRSHNQPVRMVGTERCFITSQNHGYAVDNNTLGTDWEPLFINMNDALTKEYAIRRIPGSLHSSIRKQPADPRIRSSSSTSS
;
A
#
# COMPACT_ATOMS: atom_id res chain seq x y z
N ILE A 1 -11.06 1.97 -17.74
CA ILE A 1 -10.76 3.36 -18.10
C ILE A 1 -9.26 3.54 -18.11
N ARG A 2 -8.73 4.21 -19.12
CA ARG A 2 -7.30 4.55 -19.23
C ARG A 2 -7.11 6.05 -19.13
N TYR A 3 -6.03 6.44 -18.49
CA TYR A 3 -5.61 7.84 -18.33
C TYR A 3 -4.16 8.00 -18.75
N ASN A 4 -3.82 9.12 -19.38
CA ASN A 4 -2.46 9.51 -19.74
C ASN A 4 -1.75 8.47 -20.62
N GLU A 5 -2.46 7.90 -21.60
CA GLU A 5 -1.94 6.86 -22.50
C GLU A 5 -0.67 7.30 -23.22
N GLY A 6 0.28 6.40 -23.39
CA GLY A 6 1.51 6.65 -24.13
C GLY A 6 2.34 5.38 -24.32
N ALA A 7 2.94 5.22 -25.50
CA ALA A 7 3.70 4.01 -25.85
C ALA A 7 4.89 3.78 -24.91
N ASP A 8 5.58 4.85 -24.51
CA ASP A 8 6.81 4.80 -23.72
C ASP A 8 6.58 4.94 -22.21
N LYS A 9 5.31 5.05 -21.77
CA LYS A 9 4.98 5.23 -20.35
C LYS A 9 4.91 3.91 -19.62
N LYS A 10 5.35 3.95 -18.35
CA LYS A 10 5.09 2.85 -17.42
C LYS A 10 3.60 2.75 -17.15
N LYS A 11 3.07 1.53 -17.17
CA LYS A 11 1.64 1.25 -17.03
C LYS A 11 1.35 0.75 -15.63
N VAL A 12 0.44 1.42 -14.94
CA VAL A 12 -0.02 1.03 -13.62
C VAL A 12 -1.47 0.59 -13.70
N VAL A 13 -1.75 -0.64 -13.34
CA VAL A 13 -3.12 -1.08 -13.11
C VAL A 13 -3.57 -0.56 -11.75
N LEU A 14 -4.67 0.18 -11.73
CA LEU A 14 -5.32 0.70 -10.54
C LEU A 14 -6.61 -0.08 -10.29
N VAL A 15 -6.58 -0.96 -9.30
CA VAL A 15 -7.75 -1.70 -8.82
C VAL A 15 -8.60 -0.76 -7.98
N ASP A 16 -9.81 -0.48 -8.45
CA ASP A 16 -10.73 0.47 -7.86
C ASP A 16 -11.66 -0.20 -6.85
N CYS A 17 -11.32 -0.06 -5.58
CA CYS A 17 -12.16 -0.49 -4.45
C CYS A 17 -13.03 0.66 -3.89
N GLY A 18 -13.02 1.81 -4.52
CA GLY A 18 -13.61 3.07 -4.04
C GLY A 18 -12.56 4.19 -4.01
N VAL A 19 -11.80 4.30 -5.10
CA VAL A 19 -10.63 5.17 -5.19
C VAL A 19 -10.97 6.64 -5.03
N LYS A 20 -10.23 7.34 -4.16
CA LYS A 20 -10.28 8.79 -4.07
C LYS A 20 -9.60 9.42 -5.29
N THR A 21 -10.25 10.38 -5.93
CA THR A 21 -9.75 11.08 -7.13
C THR A 21 -8.33 11.60 -6.97
N ASN A 22 -7.96 12.02 -5.76
CA ASN A 22 -6.61 12.53 -5.50
C ASN A 22 -5.52 11.45 -5.69
N ILE A 23 -5.82 10.19 -5.45
CA ILE A 23 -4.88 9.07 -5.71
C ILE A 23 -4.59 8.98 -7.21
N ILE A 24 -5.63 9.05 -8.04
CA ILE A 24 -5.47 9.07 -9.51
C ILE A 24 -4.61 10.25 -9.93
N ARG A 25 -4.90 11.45 -9.42
CA ARG A 25 -4.11 12.67 -9.71
C ARG A 25 -2.64 12.50 -9.30
N CYS A 26 -2.38 11.87 -8.14
CA CYS A 26 -1.01 11.61 -7.68
C CYS A 26 -0.26 10.63 -8.58
N LEU A 27 -0.91 9.62 -9.12
CA LEU A 27 -0.31 8.71 -10.09
C LEU A 27 -0.02 9.43 -11.41
N LEU A 28 -0.97 10.20 -11.92
CA LEU A 28 -0.81 10.94 -13.18
C LEU A 28 0.32 11.99 -13.14
N ARG A 29 0.55 12.63 -11.97
CA ARG A 29 1.69 13.54 -11.78
C ARG A 29 3.06 12.85 -11.89
N ARG A 30 3.12 11.53 -11.85
CA ARG A 30 4.33 10.72 -12.00
C ARG A 30 4.55 10.23 -13.42
N ASP A 31 3.81 10.79 -14.36
CA ASP A 31 3.88 10.50 -15.80
C ASP A 31 3.72 9.01 -16.15
N VAL A 32 2.87 8.31 -15.43
CA VAL A 32 2.49 6.94 -15.74
C VAL A 32 1.15 6.88 -16.47
N GLU A 33 0.96 5.86 -17.30
CA GLU A 33 -0.36 5.48 -17.79
C GLU A 33 -1.09 4.73 -16.68
N VAL A 34 -2.32 5.15 -16.35
CA VAL A 34 -3.15 4.49 -15.33
C VAL A 34 -4.29 3.73 -16.01
N ILE A 35 -4.34 2.44 -15.80
CA ILE A 35 -5.42 1.55 -16.25
C ILE A 35 -6.31 1.25 -15.03
N ARG A 36 -7.40 1.99 -14.89
CA ARG A 36 -8.37 1.82 -13.80
C ARG A 36 -9.33 0.69 -14.14
N VAL A 37 -9.42 -0.30 -13.27
CA VAL A 37 -10.29 -1.47 -13.39
C VAL A 37 -11.17 -1.64 -12.14
N PRO A 38 -12.38 -2.20 -12.26
CA PRO A 38 -13.18 -2.56 -11.09
C PRO A 38 -12.47 -3.56 -10.18
N TRP A 39 -12.80 -3.56 -8.90
CA TRP A 39 -12.17 -4.42 -7.90
C TRP A 39 -12.25 -5.94 -8.20
N ASN A 40 -13.30 -6.37 -8.89
CA ASN A 40 -13.55 -7.77 -9.24
C ASN A 40 -13.05 -8.17 -10.65
N TYR A 41 -12.43 -7.24 -11.38
CA TYR A 41 -11.94 -7.50 -12.73
C TYR A 41 -10.64 -8.30 -12.73
N ASP A 42 -10.54 -9.34 -13.56
CA ASP A 42 -9.27 -10.06 -13.75
C ASP A 42 -8.36 -9.28 -14.71
N PHE A 43 -7.43 -8.56 -14.12
CA PHE A 43 -6.46 -7.71 -14.84
C PHE A 43 -5.20 -8.46 -15.28
N ASN A 44 -5.06 -9.75 -14.95
CA ASN A 44 -3.81 -10.49 -15.16
C ASN A 44 -3.48 -10.76 -16.64
N HIS A 45 -4.44 -10.57 -17.53
CA HIS A 45 -4.22 -10.66 -18.99
C HIS A 45 -3.70 -9.32 -19.58
N LEU A 46 -3.68 -8.25 -18.83
CA LEU A 46 -3.16 -6.96 -19.25
C LEU A 46 -1.63 -6.93 -19.12
N LYS A 47 -1.00 -6.12 -19.97
CA LYS A 47 0.44 -5.80 -19.83
C LYS A 47 0.58 -4.53 -19.00
N PHE A 48 1.26 -4.62 -17.86
CA PHE A 48 1.49 -3.49 -16.94
C PHE A 48 2.80 -3.68 -16.16
N ASP A 49 3.32 -2.57 -15.64
CA ASP A 49 4.60 -2.48 -14.92
C ASP A 49 4.43 -2.36 -13.40
N GLY A 50 3.22 -2.07 -12.92
CA GLY A 50 2.93 -1.95 -11.50
C GLY A 50 1.46 -2.14 -11.19
N LEU A 51 1.16 -2.63 -9.99
CA LEU A 51 -0.20 -2.84 -9.48
C LEU A 51 -0.44 -1.93 -8.29
N PHE A 52 -1.50 -1.14 -8.36
CA PHE A 52 -1.94 -0.27 -7.28
C PHE A 52 -3.37 -0.65 -6.86
N ILE A 53 -3.56 -0.97 -5.59
CA ILE A 53 -4.86 -1.35 -5.04
C ILE A 53 -5.33 -0.18 -4.18
N SER A 54 -6.47 0.40 -4.54
CA SER A 54 -6.93 1.63 -3.92
C SER A 54 -7.52 1.41 -2.52
N ASN A 55 -7.74 2.51 -1.83
CA ASN A 55 -8.65 2.54 -0.70
C ASN A 55 -10.08 2.21 -1.15
N GLY A 56 -10.93 1.85 -0.21
CA GLY A 56 -12.35 1.62 -0.44
C GLY A 56 -13.10 1.37 0.86
N PRO A 57 -14.42 1.48 0.81
CA PRO A 57 -15.30 1.09 1.91
C PRO A 57 -15.55 -0.42 1.90
N GLY A 58 -16.10 -0.92 3.00
CA GLY A 58 -16.63 -2.27 3.08
C GLY A 58 -15.77 -3.22 3.89
N ASP A 59 -16.09 -4.49 3.73
CA ASP A 59 -15.45 -5.61 4.42
C ASP A 59 -14.48 -6.32 3.46
N PRO A 60 -13.19 -6.42 3.77
CA PRO A 60 -12.21 -7.12 2.94
C PRO A 60 -12.52 -8.61 2.77
N ASP A 61 -13.35 -9.20 3.63
CA ASP A 61 -13.74 -10.60 3.52
C ASP A 61 -14.76 -10.85 2.40
N THR A 62 -15.42 -9.81 1.89
CA THR A 62 -16.33 -9.91 0.76
C THR A 62 -15.67 -9.77 -0.61
N CYS A 63 -14.36 -9.49 -0.65
CA CYS A 63 -13.61 -9.16 -1.86
C CYS A 63 -12.73 -10.32 -2.38
N ASP A 64 -13.20 -11.56 -2.32
CA ASP A 64 -12.39 -12.73 -2.69
C ASP A 64 -11.90 -12.70 -4.15
N ALA A 65 -12.70 -12.18 -5.08
CA ALA A 65 -12.26 -12.03 -6.48
C ALA A 65 -11.02 -11.14 -6.61
N ALA A 66 -10.98 -10.02 -5.89
CA ALA A 66 -9.80 -9.16 -5.85
C ALA A 66 -8.59 -9.89 -5.25
N VAL A 67 -8.79 -10.59 -4.13
CA VAL A 67 -7.72 -11.35 -3.46
C VAL A 67 -7.11 -12.40 -4.40
N GLN A 68 -7.95 -13.14 -5.14
CA GLN A 68 -7.47 -14.14 -6.10
C GLN A 68 -6.68 -13.51 -7.25
N ASN A 69 -7.16 -12.39 -7.79
CA ASN A 69 -6.48 -11.70 -8.88
C ASN A 69 -5.14 -11.08 -8.42
N ILE A 70 -5.09 -10.52 -7.22
CA ILE A 70 -3.86 -10.03 -6.60
C ILE A 70 -2.87 -11.19 -6.39
N ARG A 71 -3.34 -12.33 -5.89
CA ARG A 71 -2.52 -13.52 -5.67
C ARG A 71 -1.89 -14.04 -6.97
N LYS A 72 -2.62 -14.01 -8.08
CA LYS A 72 -2.06 -14.35 -9.42
C LYS A 72 -0.95 -13.36 -9.80
N ALA A 73 -1.18 -12.04 -9.65
CA ALA A 73 -0.19 -11.02 -9.96
C ALA A 73 1.08 -11.15 -9.10
N MET A 74 0.94 -11.55 -7.84
CA MET A 74 2.07 -11.79 -6.92
C MET A 74 3.00 -12.93 -7.35
N GLN A 75 2.60 -13.78 -8.28
CA GLN A 75 3.49 -14.82 -8.83
C GLN A 75 4.68 -14.21 -9.60
N ASN A 76 4.55 -12.97 -10.08
CA ASN A 76 5.68 -12.22 -10.62
C ASN A 76 6.44 -11.50 -9.50
N PRO A 77 7.62 -11.97 -9.06
CA PRO A 77 8.36 -11.37 -7.94
C PRO A 77 8.93 -10.00 -8.26
N LYS A 78 9.00 -9.63 -9.55
CA LYS A 78 9.52 -8.33 -10.00
C LYS A 78 8.44 -7.26 -10.11
N LEU A 79 7.16 -7.63 -10.01
CA LEU A 79 6.06 -6.69 -10.11
C LEU A 79 5.93 -5.89 -8.81
N PRO A 80 6.11 -4.57 -8.83
CA PRO A 80 5.81 -3.74 -7.67
C PRO A 80 4.31 -3.69 -7.44
N ILE A 81 3.89 -4.01 -6.21
CA ILE A 81 2.49 -3.98 -5.80
C ILE A 81 2.38 -3.09 -4.57
N PHE A 82 1.40 -2.19 -4.58
CA PHE A 82 1.14 -1.29 -3.48
C PHE A 82 -0.36 -1.18 -3.19
N GLY A 83 -0.73 -1.21 -1.92
CA GLY A 83 -2.12 -1.07 -1.47
C GLY A 83 -2.30 0.04 -0.44
N ILE A 84 -3.42 0.73 -0.50
CA ILE A 84 -3.81 1.75 0.50
C ILE A 84 -5.09 1.31 1.22
N CYS A 85 -5.09 1.32 2.55
CA CYS A 85 -6.24 1.01 3.40
C CYS A 85 -6.86 -0.36 3.00
N MET A 86 -8.06 -0.39 2.42
CA MET A 86 -8.67 -1.61 1.88
C MET A 86 -7.70 -2.37 0.97
N GLY A 87 -6.99 -1.68 0.09
CA GLY A 87 -6.01 -2.29 -0.81
C GLY A 87 -4.85 -2.96 -0.07
N ASN A 88 -4.39 -2.40 1.05
CA ASN A 88 -3.40 -3.05 1.90
C ASN A 88 -3.96 -4.32 2.56
N GLN A 89 -5.20 -4.29 3.02
CA GLN A 89 -5.87 -5.45 3.62
C GLN A 89 -6.02 -6.59 2.59
N LEU A 90 -6.45 -6.27 1.37
CA LEU A 90 -6.58 -7.25 0.29
C LEU A 90 -5.24 -7.84 -0.14
N LEU A 91 -4.20 -7.01 -0.21
CA LEU A 91 -2.84 -7.45 -0.51
C LEU A 91 -2.30 -8.37 0.59
N SER A 92 -2.51 -8.03 1.86
CA SER A 92 -2.13 -8.85 3.01
C SER A 92 -2.84 -10.20 2.98
N LYS A 93 -4.15 -10.19 2.72
CA LYS A 93 -4.98 -11.40 2.58
C LYS A 93 -4.50 -12.27 1.42
N ALA A 94 -4.13 -11.67 0.28
CA ALA A 94 -3.52 -12.38 -0.84
C ALA A 94 -2.17 -13.01 -0.47
N GLY A 95 -1.40 -12.37 0.39
CA GLY A 95 -0.15 -12.89 0.99
C GLY A 95 -0.35 -13.93 2.09
N GLY A 96 -1.59 -14.27 2.44
CA GLY A 96 -1.92 -15.30 3.44
C GLY A 96 -2.17 -14.77 4.84
N ALA A 97 -2.09 -13.46 5.07
CA ALA A 97 -2.40 -12.87 6.37
C ALA A 97 -3.88 -12.95 6.71
N LYS A 98 -4.17 -13.04 8.00
CA LYS A 98 -5.53 -12.90 8.53
C LYS A 98 -5.87 -11.43 8.74
N ILE A 99 -7.12 -11.09 8.47
CA ILE A 99 -7.68 -9.77 8.75
C ILE A 99 -8.66 -9.92 9.90
N TYR A 100 -8.69 -8.97 10.82
CA TYR A 100 -9.64 -8.96 11.91
C TYR A 100 -10.30 -7.60 12.07
N LYS A 101 -11.52 -7.61 12.57
CA LYS A 101 -12.28 -6.39 12.84
C LYS A 101 -11.81 -5.76 14.15
N LEU A 102 -11.50 -4.48 14.11
CA LEU A 102 -11.14 -3.70 15.30
C LEU A 102 -12.39 -3.40 16.13
N LYS A 103 -12.28 -3.49 17.46
CA LYS A 103 -13.37 -3.16 18.38
C LYS A 103 -13.83 -1.70 18.24
N TYR A 104 -12.90 -0.78 18.00
CA TYR A 104 -13.14 0.66 17.93
C TYR A 104 -12.52 1.24 16.67
N GLY A 105 -12.33 0.73 15.61
CA GLY A 105 -11.76 1.28 14.36
C GLY A 105 -10.90 2.56 14.53
N HIS A 106 -9.93 2.77 13.72
CA HIS A 106 -9.13 4.00 13.73
C HIS A 106 -9.80 5.06 12.86
N ARG A 107 -10.23 6.16 13.46
CA ARG A 107 -10.88 7.29 12.77
C ARG A 107 -10.28 8.59 13.26
N SER A 108 -9.06 8.91 12.78
CA SER A 108 -8.36 10.11 13.17
C SER A 108 -7.48 10.64 12.05
N HIS A 109 -7.36 11.96 11.98
CA HIS A 109 -6.51 12.65 11.02
C HIS A 109 -5.05 12.81 11.48
N ASN A 110 -4.74 12.52 12.76
CA ASN A 110 -3.43 12.74 13.36
C ASN A 110 -2.86 11.43 13.92
N GLN A 111 -2.66 10.46 13.05
CA GLN A 111 -2.04 9.19 13.44
C GLN A 111 -0.56 9.20 13.05
N PRO A 112 0.35 9.24 14.03
CA PRO A 112 1.77 9.14 13.76
C PRO A 112 2.14 7.71 13.38
N VAL A 113 2.86 7.56 12.28
CA VAL A 113 3.41 6.29 11.85
C VAL A 113 4.92 6.43 11.65
N ARG A 114 5.66 5.39 12.02
CA ARG A 114 7.09 5.29 11.80
C ARG A 114 7.36 4.32 10.66
N MET A 115 8.24 4.72 9.73
CA MET A 115 8.73 3.84 8.68
C MET A 115 9.71 2.84 9.29
N VAL A 116 9.43 1.55 9.11
CA VAL A 116 10.27 0.46 9.67
C VAL A 116 11.69 0.54 9.13
N GLY A 117 12.66 0.38 10.03
CA GLY A 117 14.09 0.45 9.69
C GLY A 117 14.63 1.86 9.54
N THR A 118 13.84 2.90 9.87
CA THR A 118 14.27 4.31 9.83
C THR A 118 13.74 5.10 11.03
N GLU A 119 14.32 6.29 11.27
CA GLU A 119 13.81 7.27 12.25
C GLU A 119 12.70 8.17 11.66
N ARG A 120 12.23 7.90 10.44
CA ARG A 120 11.24 8.74 9.78
C ARG A 120 9.85 8.47 10.31
N CYS A 121 9.19 9.55 10.77
CA CYS A 121 7.82 9.55 11.21
C CYS A 121 6.97 10.40 10.27
N PHE A 122 5.72 9.99 10.08
CA PHE A 122 4.75 10.69 9.25
C PHE A 122 3.44 10.80 10.01
N ILE A 123 2.76 11.94 9.84
CA ILE A 123 1.38 12.08 10.32
C ILE A 123 0.45 11.62 9.19
N THR A 124 -0.44 10.72 9.52
CA THR A 124 -1.35 10.11 8.56
C THR A 124 -2.80 10.24 9.00
N SER A 125 -3.70 10.17 8.04
CA SER A 125 -5.14 10.09 8.29
C SER A 125 -5.59 8.64 8.17
N GLN A 126 -6.22 8.12 9.20
CA GLN A 126 -6.73 6.75 9.25
C GLN A 126 -8.25 6.73 9.34
N ASN A 127 -8.86 5.86 8.55
CA ASN A 127 -10.29 5.60 8.61
C ASN A 127 -10.57 4.15 8.19
N HIS A 128 -10.31 3.22 9.10
CA HIS A 128 -10.52 1.80 8.85
C HIS A 128 -11.04 1.07 10.11
N GLY A 129 -11.85 0.05 9.89
CA GLY A 129 -12.39 -0.81 10.94
C GLY A 129 -11.76 -2.20 11.00
N TYR A 130 -10.79 -2.48 10.14
CA TYR A 130 -10.14 -3.78 10.03
C TYR A 130 -8.64 -3.65 10.10
N ALA A 131 -7.99 -4.68 10.65
CA ALA A 131 -6.56 -4.74 10.87
C ALA A 131 -5.96 -6.03 10.30
N VAL A 132 -4.69 -5.97 9.90
CA VAL A 132 -3.90 -7.13 9.49
C VAL A 132 -3.26 -7.76 10.72
N ASP A 133 -3.44 -9.07 10.92
CA ASP A 133 -2.67 -9.80 11.91
C ASP A 133 -1.29 -10.13 11.36
N ASN A 134 -0.30 -9.35 11.77
CA ASN A 134 1.07 -9.50 11.30
C ASN A 134 1.73 -10.83 11.69
N ASN A 135 1.24 -11.48 12.75
CA ASN A 135 1.76 -12.78 13.14
C ASN A 135 1.41 -13.87 12.12
N THR A 136 0.46 -13.58 11.23
CA THR A 136 0.04 -14.49 10.17
C THR A 136 0.66 -14.17 8.81
N LEU A 137 1.45 -13.09 8.70
CA LEU A 137 2.23 -12.79 7.49
C LEU A 137 3.37 -13.80 7.34
N GLY A 138 3.58 -14.28 6.12
CA GLY A 138 4.73 -15.10 5.79
C GLY A 138 6.06 -14.34 5.91
N THR A 139 7.16 -15.06 5.94
CA THR A 139 8.53 -14.52 6.11
C THR A 139 8.96 -13.59 4.97
N ASP A 140 8.28 -13.65 3.83
CA ASP A 140 8.52 -12.79 2.65
C ASP A 140 7.90 -11.40 2.77
N TRP A 141 7.26 -11.10 3.91
CA TRP A 141 6.55 -9.86 4.14
C TRP A 141 7.06 -9.16 5.39
N GLU A 142 7.10 -7.84 5.32
CA GLU A 142 7.38 -7.01 6.48
C GLU A 142 6.45 -5.80 6.51
N PRO A 143 6.14 -5.28 7.70
CA PRO A 143 5.46 -3.99 7.83
C PRO A 143 6.35 -2.90 7.27
N LEU A 144 5.80 -2.01 6.43
CA LEU A 144 6.51 -0.82 5.94
C LEU A 144 6.38 0.34 6.94
N PHE A 145 5.23 0.45 7.58
CA PHE A 145 4.95 1.45 8.60
C PHE A 145 4.31 0.83 9.84
N ILE A 146 4.59 1.42 10.99
CA ILE A 146 4.00 1.04 12.29
C ILE A 146 3.33 2.27 12.89
N ASN A 147 2.09 2.14 13.35
CA ASN A 147 1.41 3.17 14.10
C ASN A 147 2.07 3.33 15.49
N MET A 148 2.29 4.56 15.92
CA MET A 148 3.00 4.84 17.17
C MET A 148 2.05 5.02 18.36
N ASN A 149 0.74 5.14 18.17
CA ASN A 149 -0.22 5.38 19.25
C ASN A 149 -0.63 4.10 19.98
N ASP A 150 -0.74 3.01 19.24
CA ASP A 150 -0.95 1.72 19.82
C ASP A 150 0.30 0.89 19.54
N ALA A 151 1.00 0.47 20.56
CA ALA A 151 2.13 -0.45 20.46
C ALA A 151 1.76 -1.77 19.71
N LEU A 152 0.51 -1.90 19.30
CA LEU A 152 -0.08 -3.03 18.61
C LEU A 152 0.05 -2.98 17.11
N THR A 153 0.80 -2.01 16.53
CA THR A 153 1.08 -2.15 15.12
C THR A 153 0.13 -1.43 14.17
N LYS A 154 0.58 -1.03 13.09
CA LYS A 154 0.77 -1.92 12.00
C LYS A 154 0.09 -1.59 10.73
N GLU A 155 -0.31 -0.50 10.27
CA GLU A 155 -1.25 -0.69 9.21
C GLU A 155 -1.26 0.26 8.05
N TYR A 156 -0.07 0.60 7.59
CA TYR A 156 -0.07 1.46 6.44
C TYR A 156 0.37 0.83 5.15
N ALA A 157 1.27 -0.10 5.21
CA ALA A 157 1.67 -0.88 4.04
C ALA A 157 2.45 -2.10 4.52
N ILE A 158 2.24 -3.18 3.86
CA ILE A 158 3.16 -4.31 3.84
C ILE A 158 3.88 -4.28 2.51
N ARG A 159 5.09 -4.75 2.49
CA ARG A 159 5.80 -4.99 1.23
C ARG A 159 6.28 -6.43 1.17
N ARG A 160 6.23 -6.99 0.00
CA ARG A 160 6.91 -8.24 -0.29
C ARG A 160 8.41 -7.97 -0.38
N ILE A 161 9.21 -8.79 0.31
CA ILE A 161 10.66 -8.75 0.24
C ILE A 161 11.09 -9.76 -0.83
N PRO A 162 11.53 -9.35 -2.02
CA PRO A 162 12.22 -10.25 -2.91
C PRO A 162 13.56 -10.59 -2.27
N GLY A 163 13.98 -11.85 -2.29
CA GLY A 163 15.18 -12.35 -1.60
C GLY A 163 16.50 -11.63 -1.87
N SER A 164 16.53 -10.68 -2.81
CA SER A 164 17.71 -9.87 -3.14
C SER A 164 17.63 -8.39 -2.72
N LEU A 165 16.49 -7.90 -2.23
CA LEU A 165 16.29 -6.47 -1.91
C LEU A 165 16.63 -6.09 -0.48
N HIS A 166 16.92 -7.06 0.38
CA HIS A 166 17.24 -6.80 1.79
C HIS A 166 18.52 -5.96 1.99
N SER A 167 19.43 -5.97 1.03
CA SER A 167 20.70 -5.24 1.11
C SER A 167 20.67 -3.82 0.52
N SER A 168 19.76 -3.51 -0.39
CA SER A 168 19.75 -2.24 -1.11
C SER A 168 18.97 -1.11 -0.43
N ILE A 169 17.96 -1.44 0.39
CA ILE A 169 17.13 -0.43 1.06
C ILE A 169 17.82 0.14 2.31
N ARG A 170 18.75 -0.59 2.92
CA ARG A 170 19.59 -0.09 4.03
C ARG A 170 20.62 0.96 3.63
N LYS A 171 20.81 1.21 2.32
CA LYS A 171 21.91 2.06 1.81
C LYS A 171 21.48 3.32 1.05
N GLN A 172 20.21 3.71 1.07
CA GLN A 172 19.88 5.02 0.50
C GLN A 172 20.19 6.13 1.53
N PRO A 173 21.09 7.05 1.21
CA PRO A 173 21.34 8.22 2.06
C PRO A 173 20.08 9.06 2.14
N ALA A 174 19.85 9.66 3.31
CA ALA A 174 18.73 10.58 3.54
C ALA A 174 18.73 11.68 2.49
N ASP A 175 17.58 11.94 1.86
CA ASP A 175 17.40 13.07 0.95
C ASP A 175 17.65 14.37 1.75
N PRO A 176 18.69 15.18 1.41
CA PRO A 176 19.05 16.36 2.18
C PRO A 176 18.01 17.49 2.10
N ARG A 177 16.94 17.33 1.31
CA ARG A 177 15.89 18.34 1.13
C ARG A 177 14.78 18.31 2.19
N ILE A 178 14.78 17.34 3.12
CA ILE A 178 13.86 17.33 4.27
C ILE A 178 14.65 17.84 5.50
N ARG A 179 14.85 19.14 5.57
CA ARG A 179 15.30 19.79 6.82
C ARG A 179 14.15 19.78 7.81
N SER A 180 14.38 19.21 8.98
CA SER A 180 13.56 19.39 10.17
C SER A 180 13.55 20.88 10.52
N SER A 181 12.37 21.50 10.52
CA SER A 181 12.18 22.80 11.17
C SER A 181 12.16 22.57 12.69
N SER A 182 13.33 22.51 13.30
CA SER A 182 13.47 22.70 14.73
C SER A 182 13.59 24.20 14.97
N SER A 183 12.47 24.86 15.33
CA SER A 183 12.50 26.19 15.88
C SER A 183 12.99 26.10 17.31
N THR A 184 14.24 26.52 17.53
CA THR A 184 14.73 26.95 18.83
C THR A 184 14.11 28.29 19.14
N SER A 185 13.28 28.32 20.17
CA SER A 185 12.87 29.56 20.84
C SER A 185 13.79 29.78 22.02
N SER A 186 14.53 30.87 21.97
CA SER A 186 15.16 31.52 23.11
C SER A 186 14.14 32.35 23.88
#